data_687dd6f4f3f4e8c2266bd1ea04660cee
#
_entry.id   687dd6f4f3f4e8c2266bd1ea04660cee
#
_cell.length_a   1.000
_cell.length_b   1.000
_cell.length_c   1.000
_cell.angle_alpha   90.00
_cell.angle_beta   90.00
_cell.angle_gamma   90.00
#
_symmetry.space_group_name_H-M   'P 1'
#
loop_
_entity.id
_entity.type
_entity.pdbx_description
1 polymer ?
#
loop_
_entity_poly.entity_id
_entity_poly.type
_entity_poly.pdbx_seq_one_letter_code
_entity_poly.pdbx_strand_id
1 'polypeptide(L)'
;FVFYDLLNRVLQLNGYETETAVNITDIDDKIIDRVNQENTSLKEITSKYELSFMELSKSLKILPNNHNPRATEYVEEMIEFIQALIDQSLAYEMKGNIFFDIEAYPKYGKFVNINDELETEDNELLKKNRNDFTLWKAKKDSDGQIFWNSEWGKGRPGWHTECAVMIKTLFDGRLDIHCGGIDLKFPHHENESAQIEALQKHNLSNYWLHAEHLNLDDEKMSKSLGNFIDVNN
;
A
#
# COMPACT_ATOMS: atom_id res chain seq x y z
N PHE A 1 -8.25 -3.43 -12.04
CA PHE A 1 -8.90 -2.11 -12.24
C PHE A 1 -10.24 -2.24 -12.98
N VAL A 2 -10.31 -2.91 -14.14
CA VAL A 2 -11.57 -3.07 -14.91
C VAL A 2 -12.71 -3.67 -14.08
N PHE A 3 -12.42 -4.66 -13.23
CA PHE A 3 -13.41 -5.26 -12.32
C PHE A 3 -13.99 -4.22 -11.34
N TYR A 4 -13.15 -3.38 -10.77
CA TYR A 4 -13.59 -2.35 -9.81
C TYR A 4 -14.29 -1.17 -10.47
N ASP A 5 -13.92 -0.84 -11.72
CA ASP A 5 -14.68 0.10 -12.54
C ASP A 5 -16.09 -0.41 -12.84
N LEU A 6 -16.23 -1.72 -13.16
CA LEU A 6 -17.53 -2.34 -13.32
C LEU A 6 -18.37 -2.26 -12.05
N LEU A 7 -17.79 -2.55 -10.89
CA LEU A 7 -18.47 -2.40 -9.60
C LEU A 7 -18.96 -0.96 -9.38
N ASN A 8 -18.09 0.03 -9.62
CA ASN A 8 -18.44 1.43 -9.50
C ASN A 8 -19.63 1.81 -10.40
N ARG A 9 -19.61 1.38 -11.67
CA ARG A 9 -20.71 1.60 -12.62
C ARG A 9 -22.01 0.95 -12.15
N VAL A 10 -21.96 -0.27 -11.61
CA VAL A 10 -23.13 -0.97 -11.07
C VAL A 10 -23.73 -0.22 -9.89
N LEU A 11 -22.89 0.29 -8.99
CA LEU A 11 -23.36 1.11 -7.86
C LEU A 11 -24.04 2.39 -8.34
N GLN A 12 -23.43 3.12 -9.27
CA GLN A 12 -24.02 4.33 -9.86
C GLN A 12 -25.34 4.05 -10.58
N LEU A 13 -25.43 2.95 -11.33
CA LEU A 13 -26.69 2.53 -12.00
C LEU A 13 -27.80 2.21 -11.01
N ASN A 14 -27.46 1.82 -9.78
CA ASN A 14 -28.42 1.57 -8.71
C ASN A 14 -28.69 2.82 -7.85
N GLY A 15 -28.22 3.98 -8.27
CA GLY A 15 -28.52 5.26 -7.62
C GLY A 15 -27.61 5.63 -6.45
N TYR A 16 -26.50 4.94 -6.26
CA TYR A 16 -25.50 5.33 -5.27
C TYR A 16 -24.60 6.44 -5.82
N GLU A 17 -24.34 7.45 -5.01
CA GLU A 17 -23.24 8.38 -5.24
C GLU A 17 -21.95 7.70 -4.79
N THR A 18 -20.94 7.70 -5.66
CA THR A 18 -19.67 7.03 -5.40
C THR A 18 -18.52 8.02 -5.39
N GLU A 19 -17.65 7.90 -4.41
CA GLU A 19 -16.36 8.59 -4.34
C GLU A 19 -15.25 7.55 -4.38
N THR A 20 -14.34 7.68 -5.34
CA THR A 20 -13.34 6.65 -5.62
C THR A 20 -11.92 7.19 -5.49
N ALA A 21 -11.03 6.38 -4.92
CA ALA A 21 -9.61 6.67 -4.87
C ALA A 21 -8.80 5.47 -5.40
N VAL A 22 -7.76 5.77 -6.16
CA VAL A 22 -6.72 4.81 -6.56
C VAL A 22 -5.38 5.43 -6.22
N ASN A 23 -4.64 4.78 -5.32
CA ASN A 23 -3.33 5.25 -4.88
C ASN A 23 -2.29 5.10 -5.98
N ILE A 24 -1.34 6.02 -5.99
CA ILE A 24 -0.12 5.96 -6.79
C ILE A 24 1.03 5.71 -5.83
N THR A 25 1.53 4.47 -5.83
CA THR A 25 2.77 4.12 -5.10
C THR A 25 3.94 4.63 -5.91
N ASP A 26 4.42 5.81 -5.56
CA ASP A 26 5.52 6.50 -6.25
C ASP A 26 6.82 6.43 -5.46
N ILE A 27 6.87 5.62 -4.41
CA ILE A 27 8.07 5.28 -3.65
C ILE A 27 8.02 3.84 -3.15
N ASP A 28 9.02 3.04 -3.58
CA ASP A 28 9.29 1.70 -3.05
C ASP A 28 10.73 1.28 -3.38
N ASP A 29 11.19 0.14 -2.86
CA ASP A 29 12.55 -0.38 -3.11
C ASP A 29 12.82 -0.55 -4.61
N LYS A 30 11.88 -1.10 -5.38
CA LYS A 30 12.03 -1.34 -6.83
C LYS A 30 12.11 -0.05 -7.63
N ILE A 31 11.40 1.00 -7.19
CA ILE A 31 11.46 2.32 -7.83
C ILE A 31 12.83 2.95 -7.56
N ILE A 32 13.32 2.87 -6.33
CA ILE A 32 14.65 3.38 -5.95
C ILE A 32 15.75 2.68 -6.73
N ASP A 33 15.69 1.35 -6.80
CA ASP A 33 16.64 0.56 -7.59
C ASP A 33 16.65 0.99 -9.06
N ARG A 34 15.48 1.25 -9.62
CA ARG A 34 15.34 1.70 -11.00
C ARG A 34 15.90 3.10 -11.23
N VAL A 35 15.64 4.02 -10.31
CA VAL A 35 16.25 5.37 -10.31
C VAL A 35 17.77 5.27 -10.35
N ASN A 36 18.35 4.41 -9.53
CA ASN A 36 19.79 4.19 -9.48
C ASN A 36 20.33 3.56 -10.77
N GLN A 37 19.64 2.55 -11.32
CA GLN A 37 20.04 1.86 -12.56
C GLN A 37 19.97 2.78 -13.79
N GLU A 38 18.89 3.56 -13.91
CA GLU A 38 18.69 4.45 -15.04
C GLU A 38 19.38 5.82 -14.87
N ASN A 39 20.00 6.07 -13.70
CA ASN A 39 20.65 7.33 -13.33
C ASN A 39 19.75 8.55 -13.60
N THR A 40 18.53 8.48 -13.15
CA THR A 40 17.49 9.48 -13.36
C THR A 40 16.89 9.94 -12.03
N SER A 41 15.87 10.80 -12.03
CA SER A 41 15.19 11.23 -10.80
C SER A 41 13.97 10.37 -10.48
N LEU A 42 13.61 10.31 -9.19
CA LEU A 42 12.37 9.66 -8.73
C LEU A 42 11.18 10.18 -9.53
N LYS A 43 11.07 11.51 -9.67
CA LYS A 43 9.97 12.16 -10.37
C LYS A 43 9.88 11.76 -11.85
N GLU A 44 10.99 11.61 -12.55
CA GLU A 44 10.98 11.21 -13.97
C GLU A 44 10.47 9.78 -14.13
N ILE A 45 10.94 8.84 -13.29
CA ILE A 45 10.48 7.45 -13.32
C ILE A 45 9.00 7.38 -12.99
N THR A 46 8.58 7.94 -11.87
CA THR A 46 7.19 7.82 -11.40
C THR A 46 6.21 8.50 -12.36
N SER A 47 6.51 9.72 -12.84
CA SER A 47 5.67 10.42 -13.81
C SER A 47 5.52 9.65 -15.12
N LYS A 48 6.58 8.99 -15.61
CA LYS A 48 6.51 8.16 -16.82
C LYS A 48 5.52 7.01 -16.67
N TYR A 49 5.60 6.27 -15.55
CA TYR A 49 4.71 5.13 -15.31
C TYR A 49 3.29 5.54 -14.96
N GLU A 50 3.12 6.64 -14.23
CA GLU A 50 1.81 7.21 -13.96
C GLU A 50 1.09 7.63 -15.25
N LEU A 51 1.76 8.35 -16.15
CA LEU A 51 1.20 8.71 -17.45
C LEU A 51 0.80 7.47 -18.26
N SER A 52 1.67 6.46 -18.31
CA SER A 52 1.36 5.20 -18.98
C SER A 52 0.13 4.50 -18.36
N PHE A 53 -0.02 4.50 -17.04
CA PHE A 53 -1.19 3.96 -16.35
C PHE A 53 -2.47 4.73 -16.69
N MET A 54 -2.40 6.07 -16.73
CA MET A 54 -3.54 6.92 -17.08
C MET A 54 -3.99 6.74 -18.53
N GLU A 55 -3.03 6.64 -19.46
CA GLU A 55 -3.31 6.37 -20.89
C GLU A 55 -3.96 5.00 -21.08
N LEU A 56 -3.43 3.97 -20.39
CA LEU A 56 -4.00 2.63 -20.43
C LEU A 56 -5.41 2.60 -19.85
N SER A 57 -5.63 3.24 -18.71
CA SER A 57 -6.96 3.35 -18.08
C SER A 57 -7.96 4.01 -19.02
N LYS A 58 -7.56 5.07 -19.73
CA LYS A 58 -8.37 5.74 -20.74
C LYS A 58 -8.68 4.83 -21.93
N SER A 59 -7.71 4.07 -22.43
CA SER A 59 -7.91 3.13 -23.54
C SER A 59 -8.91 2.02 -23.20
N LEU A 60 -8.89 1.56 -21.94
CA LEU A 60 -9.82 0.59 -21.37
C LEU A 60 -11.17 1.21 -20.97
N LYS A 61 -11.36 2.51 -21.17
CA LYS A 61 -12.58 3.26 -20.79
C LYS A 61 -12.93 3.17 -19.30
N ILE A 62 -11.94 3.02 -18.44
CA ILE A 62 -12.10 3.09 -16.99
C ILE A 62 -12.51 4.52 -16.63
N LEU A 63 -13.49 4.67 -15.76
CA LEU A 63 -13.93 5.98 -15.28
C LEU A 63 -12.79 6.68 -14.51
N PRO A 64 -12.63 7.99 -14.65
CA PRO A 64 -11.71 8.74 -13.82
C PRO A 64 -12.06 8.58 -12.33
N ASN A 65 -11.05 8.40 -11.48
CA ASN A 65 -11.25 8.42 -10.05
C ASN A 65 -11.40 9.86 -9.53
N ASN A 66 -12.07 10.03 -8.40
CA ASN A 66 -12.16 11.31 -7.71
C ASN A 66 -10.79 11.71 -7.15
N HIS A 67 -10.02 10.71 -6.66
CA HIS A 67 -8.71 10.92 -6.06
C HIS A 67 -7.68 9.94 -6.64
N ASN A 68 -6.47 10.44 -6.87
CA ASN A 68 -5.28 9.64 -7.21
C ASN A 68 -4.11 10.12 -6.33
N PRO A 69 -4.15 9.85 -5.02
CA PRO A 69 -3.12 10.31 -4.09
C PRO A 69 -1.79 9.62 -4.38
N ARG A 70 -0.68 10.39 -4.32
CA ARG A 70 0.68 9.87 -4.42
C ARG A 70 1.29 9.72 -3.04
N ALA A 71 1.92 8.59 -2.77
CA ALA A 71 2.52 8.32 -1.46
C ALA A 71 3.50 9.42 -1.02
N THR A 72 4.32 9.94 -1.95
CA THR A 72 5.29 11.00 -1.64
C THR A 72 4.66 12.34 -1.21
N GLU A 73 3.40 12.58 -1.51
CA GLU A 73 2.67 13.80 -1.12
C GLU A 73 2.12 13.74 0.31
N TYR A 74 2.18 12.57 0.98
CA TYR A 74 1.61 12.30 2.30
C TYR A 74 2.66 11.90 3.36
N VAL A 75 3.95 12.12 3.09
CA VAL A 75 5.01 11.63 3.99
C VAL A 75 4.97 12.34 5.34
N GLU A 76 4.62 13.62 5.38
CA GLU A 76 4.49 14.37 6.64
C GLU A 76 3.36 13.78 7.48
N GLU A 77 2.20 13.51 6.89
CA GLU A 77 1.06 12.87 7.55
C GLU A 77 1.39 11.44 7.99
N MET A 78 2.22 10.71 7.22
CA MET A 78 2.70 9.39 7.62
C MET A 78 3.59 9.46 8.88
N ILE A 79 4.47 10.44 8.97
CA ILE A 79 5.32 10.65 10.15
C ILE A 79 4.45 10.94 11.37
N GLU A 80 3.48 11.84 11.27
CA GLU A 80 2.54 12.15 12.35
C GLU A 80 1.72 10.92 12.77
N PHE A 81 1.26 10.14 11.79
CA PHE A 81 0.49 8.93 12.04
C PHE A 81 1.31 7.85 12.77
N ILE A 82 2.56 7.64 12.35
CA ILE A 82 3.48 6.71 12.99
C ILE A 82 3.78 7.16 14.42
N GLN A 83 3.99 8.46 14.64
CA GLN A 83 4.20 9.00 15.98
C GLN A 83 3.00 8.72 16.89
N ALA A 84 1.78 8.90 16.38
CA ALA A 84 0.58 8.58 17.15
C ALA A 84 0.45 7.08 17.48
N LEU A 85 0.95 6.18 16.62
CA LEU A 85 1.02 4.75 16.94
C LEU A 85 2.06 4.47 18.04
N ILE A 86 3.21 5.13 18.02
CA ILE A 86 4.24 5.02 19.05
C ILE A 86 3.69 5.51 20.40
N ASP A 87 3.04 6.67 20.41
CA ASP A 87 2.48 7.29 21.62
C ASP A 87 1.42 6.40 22.30
N GLN A 88 0.73 5.57 21.51
CA GLN A 88 -0.22 4.58 22.00
C GLN A 88 0.41 3.20 22.30
N SER A 89 1.71 3.08 22.23
CA SER A 89 2.44 1.80 22.41
C SER A 89 2.02 0.71 21.41
N LEU A 90 1.58 1.10 20.23
CA LEU A 90 1.23 0.21 19.10
C LEU A 90 2.41 0.00 18.15
N ALA A 91 3.46 0.80 18.31
CA ALA A 91 4.66 0.73 17.50
C ALA A 91 5.91 0.98 18.36
N TYR A 92 7.06 0.56 17.88
CA TYR A 92 8.33 0.73 18.55
C TYR A 92 9.46 1.01 17.58
N GLU A 93 10.49 1.71 18.06
CA GLU A 93 11.71 1.98 17.31
C GLU A 93 12.76 0.89 17.53
N MET A 94 13.45 0.52 16.46
CA MET A 94 14.68 -0.29 16.53
C MET A 94 15.65 0.10 15.42
N LYS A 95 16.79 0.66 15.80
CA LYS A 95 17.87 1.10 14.88
C LYS A 95 17.39 2.05 13.78
N GLY A 96 16.55 3.00 14.13
CA GLY A 96 15.99 3.98 13.20
C GLY A 96 14.85 3.47 12.33
N ASN A 97 14.49 2.18 12.43
CA ASN A 97 13.26 1.64 11.82
C ASN A 97 12.13 1.67 12.85
N ILE A 98 10.91 1.89 12.39
CA ILE A 98 9.72 1.80 13.22
C ILE A 98 8.90 0.61 12.79
N PHE A 99 8.50 -0.21 13.74
CA PHE A 99 7.69 -1.40 13.51
C PHE A 99 6.36 -1.30 14.23
N PHE A 100 5.32 -1.80 13.60
CA PHE A 100 4.04 -2.06 14.26
C PHE A 100 4.20 -3.32 15.11
N ASP A 101 3.77 -3.23 16.37
CA ASP A 101 3.78 -4.33 17.34
C ASP A 101 2.46 -5.09 17.22
N ILE A 102 2.46 -6.23 16.54
CA ILE A 102 1.23 -7.02 16.32
C ILE A 102 0.66 -7.57 17.63
N GLU A 103 1.50 -7.79 18.65
CA GLU A 103 1.05 -8.27 19.97
C GLU A 103 0.27 -7.19 20.73
N ALA A 104 0.53 -5.91 20.43
CA ALA A 104 -0.24 -4.79 20.97
C ALA A 104 -1.65 -4.67 20.35
N TYR A 105 -1.92 -5.40 19.24
CA TYR A 105 -3.23 -5.42 18.59
C TYR A 105 -3.81 -6.84 18.48
N PRO A 106 -4.53 -7.34 19.50
CA PRO A 106 -5.01 -8.73 19.57
C PRO A 106 -6.00 -9.15 18.47
N LYS A 107 -6.49 -8.18 17.66
CA LYS A 107 -7.37 -8.47 16.52
C LYS A 107 -6.61 -8.70 15.21
N TYR A 108 -5.28 -8.64 15.23
CA TYR A 108 -4.45 -8.95 14.05
C TYR A 108 -4.69 -10.40 13.60
N GLY A 109 -4.73 -10.63 12.30
CA GLY A 109 -5.07 -11.94 11.72
C GLY A 109 -6.52 -12.04 11.25
N LYS A 110 -7.12 -10.92 10.87
CA LYS A 110 -8.48 -10.85 10.33
C LYS A 110 -8.63 -11.59 9.00
N PHE A 111 -7.60 -11.56 8.17
CA PHE A 111 -7.59 -12.14 6.82
C PHE A 111 -6.79 -13.42 6.70
N VAL A 112 -6.05 -13.80 7.73
CA VAL A 112 -5.12 -14.93 7.69
C VAL A 112 -5.07 -15.64 9.04
N ASN A 113 -4.77 -16.93 9.03
CA ASN A 113 -4.46 -17.64 10.26
C ASN A 113 -3.01 -17.35 10.66
N ILE A 114 -2.79 -16.62 11.75
CA ILE A 114 -1.46 -16.19 12.22
C ILE A 114 -0.55 -17.40 12.57
N ASN A 115 -1.12 -18.58 12.81
CA ASN A 115 -0.36 -19.79 13.11
C ASN A 115 0.28 -20.45 11.87
N ASP A 116 -0.08 -20.03 10.67
CA ASP A 116 0.57 -20.45 9.44
C ASP A 116 1.94 -19.79 9.34
N GLU A 117 2.90 -20.45 8.70
CA GLU A 117 4.20 -19.83 8.40
C GLU A 117 3.99 -18.73 7.36
N LEU A 118 3.88 -17.50 7.86
CA LEU A 118 3.67 -16.33 7.01
C LEU A 118 5.02 -15.87 6.47
N GLU A 119 5.09 -15.71 5.15
CA GLU A 119 6.18 -14.97 4.53
C GLU A 119 5.99 -13.50 4.87
N THR A 120 6.91 -12.95 5.66
CA THR A 120 6.89 -11.54 6.02
C THR A 120 7.98 -10.80 5.25
N GLU A 121 7.66 -9.61 4.80
CA GLU A 121 8.67 -8.69 4.27
C GLU A 121 9.69 -8.32 5.35
N ASP A 122 10.89 -7.90 4.93
CA ASP A 122 11.94 -7.41 5.84
C ASP A 122 12.45 -8.45 6.88
N ASN A 123 12.62 -9.72 6.48
CA ASN A 123 13.15 -10.78 7.35
C ASN A 123 14.57 -10.51 7.90
N GLU A 124 15.32 -9.60 7.29
CA GLU A 124 16.68 -9.24 7.70
C GLU A 124 16.71 -8.23 8.88
N LEU A 125 15.58 -7.63 9.21
CA LEU A 125 15.51 -6.64 10.27
C LEU A 125 15.30 -7.30 11.64
N LEU A 126 15.96 -6.77 12.65
CA LEU A 126 15.73 -7.19 14.04
C LEU A 126 14.35 -6.68 14.47
N LYS A 127 13.40 -7.58 14.67
CA LYS A 127 12.04 -7.31 15.13
C LYS A 127 11.81 -7.99 16.48
N LYS A 128 10.89 -7.47 17.30
CA LYS A 128 10.45 -8.16 18.53
C LYS A 128 9.72 -9.45 18.20
N ASN A 129 8.80 -9.39 17.24
CA ASN A 129 8.09 -10.53 16.67
C ASN A 129 8.35 -10.59 15.17
N ARG A 130 8.55 -11.80 14.63
CA ARG A 130 8.81 -12.00 13.18
C ARG A 130 7.71 -11.40 12.29
N ASN A 131 6.48 -11.35 12.77
CA ASN A 131 5.33 -10.88 12.03
C ASN A 131 5.07 -9.37 12.19
N ASP A 132 5.84 -8.67 13.04
CA ASP A 132 5.80 -7.21 13.08
C ASP A 132 6.17 -6.66 11.70
N PHE A 133 5.51 -5.59 11.29
CA PHE A 133 5.75 -5.01 9.99
C PHE A 133 6.27 -3.58 10.07
N THR A 134 7.00 -3.19 9.04
CA THR A 134 7.72 -1.91 9.04
C THR A 134 6.79 -0.76 8.69
N LEU A 135 6.75 0.26 9.54
CA LEU A 135 6.03 1.52 9.34
C LEU A 135 6.95 2.59 8.75
N TRP A 136 8.23 2.59 9.16
CA TRP A 136 9.27 3.49 8.69
C TRP A 136 10.56 2.72 8.51
N LYS A 137 11.19 2.84 7.34
CA LYS A 137 12.47 2.22 7.00
C LYS A 137 13.58 3.24 7.17
N ALA A 138 14.56 2.96 8.03
CA ALA A 138 15.77 3.76 8.15
C ALA A 138 16.51 3.83 6.81
N LYS A 139 17.05 5.00 6.48
CA LYS A 139 17.80 5.22 5.25
C LYS A 139 18.98 4.25 5.11
N LYS A 140 19.06 3.58 3.96
CA LYS A 140 20.20 2.78 3.53
C LYS A 140 21.06 3.56 2.53
N ASP A 141 22.29 3.12 2.31
CA ASP A 141 23.16 3.72 1.29
C ASP A 141 22.58 3.61 -0.13
N SER A 142 21.88 2.50 -0.39
CA SER A 142 21.15 2.26 -1.65
C SER A 142 20.04 3.25 -1.95
N ASP A 143 19.48 3.93 -0.93
CA ASP A 143 18.42 4.91 -1.11
C ASP A 143 18.93 6.24 -1.71
N GLY A 144 20.25 6.43 -1.74
CA GLY A 144 20.87 7.61 -2.35
C GLY A 144 20.35 8.91 -1.73
N GLN A 145 19.69 9.72 -2.56
CA GLN A 145 19.09 10.99 -2.13
C GLN A 145 17.57 10.88 -1.88
N ILE A 146 16.99 9.67 -1.96
CA ILE A 146 15.55 9.44 -1.79
C ILE A 146 15.29 9.08 -0.32
N PHE A 147 15.04 10.08 0.49
CA PHE A 147 14.71 9.94 1.91
C PHE A 147 14.03 11.22 2.42
N TRP A 148 13.34 11.07 3.54
CA TRP A 148 12.75 12.17 4.32
C TRP A 148 13.37 12.22 5.70
N ASN A 149 13.29 13.38 6.36
CA ASN A 149 13.71 13.53 7.74
C ASN A 149 12.52 13.26 8.67
N SER A 150 12.77 12.52 9.74
CA SER A 150 11.80 12.29 10.81
C SER A 150 12.51 12.42 12.17
N GLU A 151 11.78 12.34 13.27
CA GLU A 151 12.33 12.32 14.62
C GLU A 151 13.20 11.08 14.88
N TRP A 152 12.97 10.00 14.13
CA TRP A 152 13.72 8.74 14.21
C TRP A 152 14.95 8.71 13.28
N GLY A 153 15.19 9.80 12.56
CA GLY A 153 16.27 9.94 11.59
C GLY A 153 15.78 9.94 10.15
N LYS A 154 16.76 9.86 9.24
CA LYS A 154 16.49 9.81 7.80
C LYS A 154 15.94 8.45 7.40
N GLY A 155 14.90 8.45 6.54
CA GLY A 155 14.27 7.22 6.10
C GLY A 155 13.12 7.45 5.14
N ARG A 156 12.26 6.47 5.03
CA ARG A 156 11.06 6.50 4.20
C ARG A 156 9.93 5.65 4.79
N PRO A 157 8.68 5.91 4.43
CA PRO A 157 7.55 5.11 4.92
C PRO A 157 7.64 3.65 4.47
N GLY A 158 7.06 2.77 5.27
CA GLY A 158 6.76 1.42 4.89
C GLY A 158 5.53 1.36 3.99
N TRP A 159 5.53 0.44 3.03
CA TRP A 159 4.49 0.31 2.01
C TRP A 159 3.05 0.26 2.55
N HIS A 160 2.84 -0.40 3.70
CA HIS A 160 1.49 -0.53 4.29
C HIS A 160 0.99 0.75 4.97
N THR A 161 1.90 1.64 5.36
CA THR A 161 1.56 2.92 5.99
C THR A 161 1.05 3.93 4.98
N GLU A 162 1.52 3.87 3.76
CA GLU A 162 1.13 4.77 2.68
C GLU A 162 -0.39 4.77 2.47
N CYS A 163 -0.95 3.59 2.20
CA CYS A 163 -2.39 3.46 1.95
C CYS A 163 -3.21 3.77 3.21
N ALA A 164 -2.79 3.31 4.38
CA ALA A 164 -3.47 3.59 5.64
C ALA A 164 -3.61 5.11 5.87
N VAL A 165 -2.54 5.87 5.63
CA VAL A 165 -2.55 7.33 5.83
C VAL A 165 -3.33 8.05 4.75
N MET A 166 -3.21 7.66 3.48
CA MET A 166 -4.02 8.22 2.41
C MET A 166 -5.52 8.01 2.66
N ILE A 167 -5.92 6.81 3.11
CA ILE A 167 -7.31 6.51 3.51
C ILE A 167 -7.72 7.37 4.70
N LYS A 168 -6.85 7.51 5.71
CA LYS A 168 -7.15 8.36 6.88
C LYS A 168 -7.37 9.80 6.47
N THR A 169 -6.55 10.33 5.59
CA THR A 169 -6.59 11.75 5.20
C THR A 169 -7.78 12.05 4.28
N LEU A 170 -8.07 11.19 3.32
CA LEU A 170 -9.14 11.42 2.34
C LEU A 170 -10.52 11.04 2.86
N PHE A 171 -10.63 10.02 3.72
CA PHE A 171 -11.88 9.39 4.10
C PHE A 171 -12.04 9.22 5.63
N ASP A 172 -11.27 9.96 6.42
CA ASP A 172 -11.27 9.86 7.90
C ASP A 172 -11.05 8.41 8.41
N GLY A 173 -10.28 7.62 7.65
CA GLY A 173 -9.96 6.23 7.98
C GLY A 173 -11.10 5.25 7.80
N ARG A 174 -12.14 5.59 7.03
CA ARG A 174 -13.32 4.73 6.81
C ARG A 174 -13.66 4.61 5.34
N LEU A 175 -13.82 3.39 4.90
CA LEU A 175 -14.31 3.07 3.56
C LEU A 175 -15.56 2.21 3.64
N ASP A 176 -16.48 2.39 2.70
CA ASP A 176 -17.55 1.43 2.50
C ASP A 176 -16.99 0.15 1.88
N ILE A 177 -16.18 0.29 0.85
CA ILE A 177 -15.60 -0.84 0.12
C ILE A 177 -14.10 -0.60 -0.09
N HIS A 178 -13.26 -1.54 0.33
CA HIS A 178 -11.84 -1.57 0.01
C HIS A 178 -11.54 -2.70 -0.96
N CYS A 179 -10.83 -2.38 -2.02
CA CYS A 179 -10.59 -3.29 -3.15
C CYS A 179 -9.10 -3.52 -3.38
N GLY A 180 -8.73 -4.74 -3.81
CA GLY A 180 -7.35 -5.05 -4.22
C GLY A 180 -7.24 -6.42 -4.85
N GLY A 181 -6.06 -6.77 -5.38
CA GLY A 181 -5.76 -8.14 -5.78
C GLY A 181 -5.78 -9.09 -4.60
N ILE A 182 -5.96 -10.37 -4.84
CA ILE A 182 -5.94 -11.40 -3.78
C ILE A 182 -4.59 -11.43 -3.04
N ASP A 183 -3.52 -11.08 -3.72
CA ASP A 183 -2.17 -10.96 -3.18
C ASP A 183 -2.02 -9.80 -2.18
N LEU A 184 -2.87 -8.77 -2.27
CA LEU A 184 -2.90 -7.68 -1.30
C LEU A 184 -3.66 -8.04 -0.01
N LYS A 185 -4.47 -9.11 -0.01
CA LYS A 185 -5.25 -9.51 1.15
C LYS A 185 -4.36 -9.68 2.39
N PHE A 186 -3.22 -10.33 2.19
CA PHE A 186 -2.17 -10.46 3.18
C PHE A 186 -0.79 -10.34 2.50
N PRO A 187 0.16 -9.57 3.07
CA PRO A 187 0.05 -8.84 4.35
C PRO A 187 -0.56 -7.43 4.25
N HIS A 188 -0.75 -6.87 3.03
CA HIS A 188 -0.98 -5.44 2.83
C HIS A 188 -2.26 -4.92 3.49
N HIS A 189 -3.42 -5.45 3.12
CA HIS A 189 -4.71 -5.02 3.68
C HIS A 189 -4.87 -5.37 5.17
N GLU A 190 -4.28 -6.48 5.61
CA GLU A 190 -4.23 -6.81 7.04
C GLU A 190 -3.47 -5.72 7.81
N ASN A 191 -2.32 -5.31 7.29
CA ASN A 191 -1.47 -4.30 7.93
C ASN A 191 -2.08 -2.90 7.87
N GLU A 192 -2.79 -2.54 6.80
CA GLU A 192 -3.57 -1.29 6.76
C GLU A 192 -4.67 -1.29 7.81
N SER A 193 -5.47 -2.38 7.85
CA SER A 193 -6.56 -2.57 8.81
C SER A 193 -6.04 -2.47 10.24
N ALA A 194 -4.95 -3.15 10.55
CA ALA A 194 -4.34 -3.14 11.87
C ALA A 194 -3.95 -1.72 12.33
N GLN A 195 -3.32 -0.94 11.48
CA GLN A 195 -2.89 0.42 11.78
C GLN A 195 -4.07 1.35 12.10
N ILE A 196 -5.06 1.39 11.21
CA ILE A 196 -6.23 2.26 11.37
C ILE A 196 -7.10 1.81 12.54
N GLU A 197 -7.42 0.52 12.61
CA GLU A 197 -8.34 0.00 13.62
C GLU A 197 -7.72 0.06 15.02
N ALA A 198 -6.41 -0.15 15.14
CA ALA A 198 -5.71 -0.02 16.42
C ALA A 198 -5.68 1.43 16.91
N LEU A 199 -5.48 2.40 16.01
CA LEU A 199 -5.38 3.81 16.36
C LEU A 199 -6.75 4.46 16.55
N GLN A 200 -7.66 4.28 15.61
CA GLN A 200 -8.95 4.99 15.55
C GLN A 200 -10.12 4.23 16.20
N LYS A 201 -9.91 2.94 16.58
CA LYS A 201 -10.90 2.10 17.29
C LYS A 201 -12.20 1.83 16.51
N HIS A 202 -12.14 1.84 15.19
CA HIS A 202 -13.22 1.45 14.29
C HIS A 202 -12.68 0.65 13.10
N ASN A 203 -13.54 -0.07 12.39
CA ASN A 203 -13.14 -0.81 11.20
C ASN A 203 -12.71 0.16 10.09
N LEU A 204 -11.65 -0.19 9.36
CA LEU A 204 -11.20 0.55 8.19
C LEU A 204 -12.21 0.45 7.06
N SER A 205 -12.74 -0.73 6.79
CA SER A 205 -13.71 -0.94 5.71
C SER A 205 -14.86 -1.84 6.13
N ASN A 206 -16.06 -1.55 5.59
CA ASN A 206 -17.24 -2.40 5.77
C ASN A 206 -17.16 -3.66 4.91
N TYR A 207 -16.68 -3.52 3.66
CA TYR A 207 -16.56 -4.61 2.70
C TYR A 207 -15.15 -4.65 2.11
N TRP A 208 -14.61 -5.86 1.99
CA TRP A 208 -13.31 -6.14 1.38
C TRP A 208 -13.53 -7.00 0.15
N LEU A 209 -13.05 -6.51 -0.99
CA LEU A 209 -13.14 -7.26 -2.26
C LEU A 209 -11.76 -7.51 -2.82
N HIS A 210 -11.46 -8.79 -3.03
CA HIS A 210 -10.19 -9.22 -3.58
C HIS A 210 -10.43 -9.95 -4.90
N ALA A 211 -9.88 -9.38 -5.99
CA ALA A 211 -9.94 -10.02 -7.30
C ALA A 211 -8.83 -11.06 -7.41
N GLU A 212 -9.18 -12.24 -7.89
CA GLU A 212 -8.21 -13.28 -8.23
C GLU A 212 -7.31 -12.85 -9.39
N HIS A 213 -6.15 -13.51 -9.49
CA HIS A 213 -5.25 -13.30 -10.61
C HIS A 213 -5.89 -13.74 -11.93
N LEU A 214 -5.53 -13.04 -13.00
CA LEU A 214 -5.78 -13.58 -14.33
C LEU A 214 -4.84 -14.76 -14.56
N ASN A 215 -5.41 -15.89 -14.95
CA ASN A 215 -4.66 -17.08 -15.32
C ASN A 215 -4.63 -17.23 -16.84
N LEU A 216 -3.53 -17.72 -17.35
CA LEU A 216 -3.35 -18.14 -18.71
C LEU A 216 -2.90 -19.62 -18.67
N ASP A 217 -3.66 -20.52 -19.29
CA ASP A 217 -3.40 -21.97 -19.27
C ASP A 217 -3.22 -22.54 -17.85
N ASP A 218 -4.11 -22.15 -16.92
CA ASP A 218 -4.10 -22.52 -15.49
C ASP A 218 -2.92 -22.01 -14.66
N GLU A 219 -2.05 -21.18 -15.24
CA GLU A 219 -0.96 -20.51 -14.53
C GLU A 219 -1.25 -19.01 -14.34
N LYS A 220 -0.79 -18.45 -13.22
CA LYS A 220 -0.87 -17.00 -12.95
C LYS A 220 -0.18 -16.24 -14.07
N MET A 221 -0.92 -15.31 -14.71
CA MET A 221 -0.33 -14.40 -15.69
C MET A 221 0.64 -13.44 -14.99
N SER A 222 1.93 -13.50 -15.36
CA SER A 222 2.93 -12.60 -14.80
C SER A 222 4.06 -12.28 -15.77
N LYS A 223 4.68 -11.10 -15.59
CA LYS A 223 5.85 -10.69 -16.39
C LYS A 223 7.06 -11.59 -16.13
N SER A 224 7.25 -12.07 -14.91
CA SER A 224 8.36 -12.95 -14.54
C SER A 224 8.28 -14.34 -15.19
N LEU A 225 7.07 -14.83 -15.45
CA LEU A 225 6.84 -16.09 -16.17
C LEU A 225 6.83 -15.92 -17.69
N GLY A 226 6.81 -14.68 -18.19
CA GLY A 226 6.76 -14.39 -19.64
C GLY A 226 5.43 -14.77 -20.31
N ASN A 227 4.41 -15.13 -19.53
CA ASN A 227 3.09 -15.56 -20.00
C ASN A 227 2.04 -14.45 -19.90
N PHE A 228 2.40 -13.21 -20.16
CA PHE A 228 1.45 -12.09 -20.07
C PHE A 228 1.00 -11.60 -21.43
N ILE A 229 -0.24 -11.11 -21.49
CA ILE A 229 -0.83 -10.44 -22.66
C ILE A 229 -0.77 -8.93 -22.40
N ASP A 230 -0.09 -8.20 -23.28
CA ASP A 230 -0.08 -6.73 -23.24
C ASP A 230 -1.43 -6.21 -23.77
N VAL A 231 -1.99 -5.23 -23.06
CA VAL A 231 -3.29 -4.62 -23.42
C VAL A 231 -3.21 -3.86 -24.75
N ASN A 232 -2.00 -3.49 -25.20
CA ASN A 232 -1.76 -2.79 -26.47
C ASN A 232 -1.58 -3.73 -27.66
N ASN A 233 -1.59 -5.04 -27.45
CA ASN A 233 -1.56 -6.08 -28.48
C ASN A 233 -2.97 -6.66 -28.70
#